data_765ce6fa68a3b9e3d6f441fd35294446
#
_entry.id   765ce6fa68a3b9e3d6f441fd35294446
#
_cell.length_a   1.000
_cell.length_b   1.000
_cell.length_c   1.000
_cell.angle_alpha   90.00
_cell.angle_beta   90.00
_cell.angle_gamma   90.00
#
_symmetry.space_group_name_H-M   'P 1'
#
loop_
_entity.id
_entity.type
_entity.pdbx_description
1 polymer ?
#
loop_
_entity_poly.entity_id
_entity_poly.type
_entity_poly.pdbx_seq_one_letter_code
_entity_poly.pdbx_strand_id
1 'polypeptide(L)'
;MSQIVYYSKLVTIVFFSLALQLEARLLKPTKNGEEKEVLIINDKRRLYYPIRDGGLEYSVKGPSRIEFISRYPVLKGKKKSHAFKYRILLDGDTISVNHKYKVQRTIKSVQHPRHKYTYSGNYFINLQEGTHTITLLPINDQKYPVLIRLISKEFESLRKDKIFLKPMIH
;
A
#
# COMPACT_ATOMS: atom_id res chain seq x y z
N MET A 1 -24.96 -44.56 -10.54
CA MET A 1 -23.60 -44.10 -10.86
C MET A 1 -23.46 -42.59 -11.19
N SER A 2 -24.51 -41.90 -11.62
CA SER A 2 -24.41 -40.46 -12.03
C SER A 2 -24.29 -39.44 -10.87
N GLN A 3 -24.86 -39.73 -9.69
CA GLN A 3 -24.83 -38.77 -8.57
C GLN A 3 -23.45 -38.59 -7.92
N ILE A 4 -22.65 -39.64 -7.81
CA ILE A 4 -21.33 -39.61 -7.18
C ILE A 4 -20.35 -38.71 -8.00
N VAL A 5 -20.48 -38.73 -9.31
CA VAL A 5 -19.65 -37.89 -10.20
C VAL A 5 -19.98 -36.40 -10.07
N TYR A 6 -21.25 -36.04 -9.78
CA TYR A 6 -21.69 -34.65 -9.60
C TYR A 6 -21.13 -34.05 -8.29
N TYR A 7 -21.15 -34.78 -7.19
CA TYR A 7 -20.61 -34.33 -5.90
C TYR A 7 -19.08 -34.15 -5.95
N SER A 8 -18.38 -35.03 -6.65
CA SER A 8 -16.93 -34.92 -6.84
C SER A 8 -16.54 -33.65 -7.60
N LYS A 9 -17.25 -33.26 -8.65
CA LYS A 9 -17.01 -32.02 -9.40
C LYS A 9 -17.36 -30.76 -8.59
N LEU A 10 -18.43 -30.78 -7.80
CA LEU A 10 -18.84 -29.67 -6.95
C LEU A 10 -17.84 -29.41 -5.83
N VAL A 11 -17.35 -30.47 -5.17
CA VAL A 11 -16.32 -30.37 -4.13
C VAL A 11 -15.01 -29.82 -4.69
N THR A 12 -14.62 -30.23 -5.90
CA THR A 12 -13.39 -29.73 -6.56
C THR A 12 -13.49 -28.25 -6.88
N ILE A 13 -14.65 -27.74 -7.33
CA ILE A 13 -14.87 -26.32 -7.63
C ILE A 13 -14.83 -25.48 -6.35
N VAL A 14 -15.42 -25.98 -5.24
CA VAL A 14 -15.40 -25.26 -3.94
C VAL A 14 -13.97 -25.19 -3.37
N PHE A 15 -13.17 -26.25 -3.49
CA PHE A 15 -11.76 -26.23 -3.07
C PHE A 15 -10.89 -25.31 -3.91
N PHE A 16 -11.17 -25.18 -5.21
CA PHE A 16 -10.41 -24.29 -6.09
C PHE A 16 -10.72 -22.79 -5.85
N SER A 17 -11.93 -22.46 -5.41
CA SER A 17 -12.31 -21.07 -5.08
C SER A 17 -11.73 -20.59 -3.74
N LEU A 18 -11.37 -21.49 -2.81
CA LEU A 18 -10.71 -21.13 -1.54
C LEU A 18 -9.21 -20.84 -1.69
N ALA A 19 -8.58 -21.26 -2.78
CA ALA A 19 -7.13 -21.15 -2.98
C ALA A 19 -6.64 -19.81 -3.57
N LEU A 20 -7.55 -18.86 -3.84
CA LEU A 20 -7.23 -17.59 -4.52
C LEU A 20 -7.42 -16.35 -3.64
N GLN A 21 -7.30 -16.46 -2.33
CA GLN A 21 -7.19 -15.26 -1.49
C GLN A 21 -5.74 -14.76 -1.47
N LEU A 22 -5.45 -13.90 -2.44
CA LEU A 22 -4.24 -13.05 -2.46
C LEU A 22 -4.35 -12.08 -1.28
N GLU A 23 -3.88 -12.45 -0.10
CA GLU A 23 -3.96 -11.60 1.09
C GLU A 23 -2.96 -10.45 1.02
N ALA A 24 -3.43 -9.34 0.42
CA ALA A 24 -2.76 -8.06 0.55
C ALA A 24 -3.00 -7.50 1.97
N ARG A 25 -2.02 -7.66 2.85
CA ARG A 25 -2.11 -7.27 4.25
C ARG A 25 -1.77 -5.80 4.45
N LEU A 26 -2.66 -5.05 5.10
CA LEU A 26 -2.35 -3.71 5.58
C LEU A 26 -1.33 -3.79 6.72
N LEU A 27 -0.19 -3.11 6.55
CA LEU A 27 0.80 -2.94 7.61
C LEU A 27 0.42 -1.77 8.51
N LYS A 28 0.60 -1.98 9.82
CA LYS A 28 0.46 -0.93 10.83
C LYS A 28 1.84 -0.53 11.31
N PRO A 29 2.11 0.77 11.58
CA PRO A 29 3.36 1.18 12.18
C PRO A 29 3.57 0.49 13.54
N THR A 30 4.80 0.13 13.85
CA THR A 30 5.24 -0.37 15.17
C THR A 30 5.56 0.76 16.12
N LYS A 31 5.92 1.95 15.57
CA LYS A 31 6.13 3.19 16.35
C LYS A 31 5.44 4.37 15.66
N ASN A 32 4.95 5.30 16.47
CA ASN A 32 4.31 6.57 16.07
C ASN A 32 3.05 6.39 15.18
N GLY A 33 2.36 5.25 15.33
CA GLY A 33 1.15 4.91 14.58
C GLY A 33 -0.15 5.28 15.29
N GLU A 34 -0.13 6.13 16.30
CA GLU A 34 -1.29 6.53 17.10
C GLU A 34 -2.23 7.41 16.29
N GLU A 35 -1.67 8.37 15.54
CA GLU A 35 -2.43 9.25 14.67
C GLU A 35 -2.82 8.52 13.38
N LYS A 36 -4.11 8.61 13.05
CA LYS A 36 -4.70 7.91 11.91
C LYS A 36 -5.62 8.85 11.15
N GLU A 37 -5.66 8.69 9.83
CA GLU A 37 -6.62 9.37 8.98
C GLU A 37 -7.38 8.38 8.10
N VAL A 38 -8.69 8.44 8.14
CA VAL A 38 -9.57 7.58 7.34
C VAL A 38 -10.05 8.35 6.12
N LEU A 39 -9.63 7.92 4.95
CA LEU A 39 -10.10 8.45 3.67
C LEU A 39 -11.19 7.56 3.10
N ILE A 40 -12.25 8.17 2.59
CA ILE A 40 -13.30 7.51 1.82
C ILE A 40 -12.95 7.66 0.35
N ILE A 41 -12.67 6.53 -0.31
CA ILE A 41 -12.23 6.46 -1.70
C ILE A 41 -13.08 5.40 -2.40
N ASN A 42 -13.88 5.81 -3.39
CA ASN A 42 -14.85 4.93 -4.06
C ASN A 42 -15.72 4.17 -3.04
N ASP A 43 -16.31 4.91 -2.09
CA ASP A 43 -17.18 4.43 -1.01
C ASP A 43 -16.54 3.43 -0.03
N LYS A 44 -15.23 3.20 -0.15
CA LYS A 44 -14.47 2.32 0.75
C LYS A 44 -13.62 3.15 1.71
N ARG A 45 -13.68 2.82 3.00
CA ARG A 45 -12.82 3.40 4.03
C ARG A 45 -11.41 2.86 3.89
N ARG A 46 -10.42 3.76 3.82
CA ARG A 46 -8.99 3.45 3.72
C ARG A 46 -8.24 4.16 4.82
N LEU A 47 -7.52 3.39 5.63
CA LEU A 47 -6.71 3.89 6.73
C LEU A 47 -5.35 4.35 6.21
N TYR A 48 -4.94 5.55 6.60
CA TYR A 48 -3.63 6.16 6.35
C TYR A 48 -3.00 6.62 7.65
N TYR A 49 -1.68 6.79 7.64
CA TYR A 49 -0.89 7.33 8.74
C TYR A 49 -0.15 8.58 8.27
N PRO A 50 -0.21 9.72 8.99
CA PRO A 50 0.57 10.91 8.63
C PRO A 50 2.04 10.73 9.00
N ILE A 51 2.94 11.04 8.08
CA ILE A 51 4.39 11.05 8.34
C ILE A 51 4.72 12.37 9.05
N ARG A 52 4.95 12.32 10.36
CA ARG A 52 5.34 13.45 11.20
C ARG A 52 6.83 13.42 11.53
N ASP A 53 7.33 14.43 12.25
CA ASP A 53 8.76 14.60 12.57
C ASP A 53 9.40 13.40 13.26
N GLY A 54 8.66 12.65 14.07
CA GLY A 54 9.12 11.40 14.66
C GLY A 54 9.22 10.23 13.69
N GLY A 55 8.77 10.39 12.45
CA GLY A 55 8.69 9.31 11.45
C GLY A 55 7.68 8.22 11.81
N LEU A 56 7.54 7.24 10.93
CA LEU A 56 6.74 6.02 11.14
C LEU A 56 7.66 4.81 10.98
N GLU A 57 7.69 3.90 11.95
CA GLU A 57 8.49 2.69 11.87
C GLU A 57 7.61 1.46 11.65
N TYR A 58 8.07 0.56 10.79
CA TYR A 58 7.42 -0.72 10.49
C TYR A 58 8.46 -1.84 10.59
N SER A 59 8.08 -2.96 11.19
CA SER A 59 8.83 -4.21 11.12
C SER A 59 8.12 -5.18 10.18
N VAL A 60 8.82 -5.66 9.16
CA VAL A 60 8.23 -6.46 8.09
C VAL A 60 9.08 -7.70 7.82
N LYS A 61 8.42 -8.85 7.70
CA LYS A 61 9.09 -10.09 7.28
C LYS A 61 9.10 -10.21 5.76
N GLY A 62 10.25 -10.56 5.20
CA GLY A 62 10.42 -11.02 3.84
C GLY A 62 10.44 -12.56 3.73
N PRO A 63 10.35 -13.10 2.52
CA PRO A 63 10.29 -12.38 1.26
C PRO A 63 8.89 -11.80 1.00
N SER A 64 8.82 -10.50 0.67
CA SER A 64 7.55 -9.83 0.42
C SER A 64 7.73 -8.60 -0.48
N ARG A 65 6.66 -8.20 -1.16
CA ARG A 65 6.59 -6.94 -1.88
C ARG A 65 5.79 -5.93 -1.07
N ILE A 66 6.37 -4.79 -0.78
CA ILE A 66 5.74 -3.70 -0.05
C ILE A 66 5.31 -2.62 -1.04
N GLU A 67 4.02 -2.29 -1.01
CA GLU A 67 3.46 -1.17 -1.75
C GLU A 67 3.24 0.01 -0.81
N PHE A 68 3.86 1.14 -1.12
CA PHE A 68 3.71 2.43 -0.43
C PHE A 68 2.70 3.26 -1.21
N ILE A 69 1.53 3.49 -0.64
CA ILE A 69 0.47 4.30 -1.23
C ILE A 69 0.42 5.62 -0.49
N SER A 70 0.88 6.70 -1.12
CA SER A 70 1.00 8.01 -0.51
C SER A 70 0.03 9.02 -1.10
N ARG A 71 -0.44 9.98 -0.28
CA ARG A 71 -1.30 11.09 -0.67
C ARG A 71 -0.90 12.35 0.08
N TYR A 72 -1.13 13.49 -0.54
CA TYR A 72 -0.83 14.78 0.06
C TYR A 72 -2.11 15.57 0.32
N PRO A 73 -2.33 16.08 1.56
CA PRO A 73 -3.47 16.94 1.88
C PRO A 73 -3.30 18.33 1.26
N VAL A 74 -4.40 18.87 0.77
CA VAL A 74 -4.47 20.21 0.16
C VAL A 74 -5.65 20.96 0.74
N LEU A 75 -5.40 22.02 1.53
CA LEU A 75 -6.47 22.81 2.13
C LEU A 75 -7.03 23.85 1.16
N LYS A 76 -6.17 24.67 0.60
CA LYS A 76 -6.51 25.75 -0.32
C LYS A 76 -5.41 25.87 -1.39
N GLY A 77 -5.79 26.18 -2.60
CA GLY A 77 -4.83 26.50 -3.64
C GLY A 77 -5.43 26.49 -5.03
N LYS A 78 -4.97 27.41 -5.88
CA LYS A 78 -5.32 27.47 -7.30
C LYS A 78 -4.47 26.51 -8.15
N LYS A 79 -3.44 25.90 -7.55
CA LYS A 79 -2.53 24.98 -8.26
C LYS A 79 -3.27 23.71 -8.69
N LYS A 80 -3.10 23.33 -9.95
CA LYS A 80 -3.70 22.11 -10.51
C LYS A 80 -3.02 20.82 -9.99
N SER A 81 -1.73 20.89 -9.64
CA SER A 81 -0.96 19.75 -9.14
C SER A 81 -0.08 20.16 -7.95
N HIS A 82 0.17 19.20 -7.06
CA HIS A 82 0.97 19.39 -5.86
C HIS A 82 2.09 18.35 -5.84
N ALA A 83 3.32 18.83 -5.62
CA ALA A 83 4.47 17.98 -5.36
C ALA A 83 4.52 17.65 -3.88
N PHE A 84 4.93 16.42 -3.54
CA PHE A 84 5.21 16.01 -2.19
C PHE A 84 6.31 14.96 -2.18
N LYS A 85 7.02 14.87 -1.06
CA LYS A 85 8.22 14.06 -0.92
C LYS A 85 8.23 13.40 0.46
N TYR A 86 8.90 12.28 0.57
CA TYR A 86 9.23 11.64 1.84
C TYR A 86 10.45 10.75 1.66
N ARG A 87 11.07 10.35 2.75
CA ARG A 87 12.21 9.43 2.73
C ARG A 87 11.78 8.09 3.31
N ILE A 88 12.29 7.03 2.71
CA ILE A 88 12.22 5.66 3.20
C ILE A 88 13.62 5.27 3.65
N LEU A 89 13.78 4.87 4.89
CA LEU A 89 14.99 4.17 5.36
C LEU A 89 14.64 2.69 5.40
N LEU A 90 15.35 1.89 4.65
CA LEU A 90 15.24 0.43 4.65
C LEU A 90 16.55 -0.14 5.21
N ASP A 91 16.49 -0.70 6.41
CA ASP A 91 17.64 -1.26 7.13
C ASP A 91 18.85 -0.30 7.22
N GLY A 92 18.59 1.00 7.22
CA GLY A 92 19.58 2.09 7.25
C GLY A 92 19.83 2.75 5.90
N ASP A 93 19.53 2.11 4.78
CA ASP A 93 19.66 2.71 3.45
C ASP A 93 18.53 3.72 3.17
N THR A 94 18.90 4.87 2.60
CA THR A 94 17.95 5.97 2.36
C THR A 94 17.48 6.02 0.92
N ILE A 95 16.15 6.01 0.73
CA ILE A 95 15.48 6.18 -0.56
C ILE A 95 14.62 7.44 -0.49
N SER A 96 14.82 8.38 -1.43
CA SER A 96 13.99 9.58 -1.55
C SER A 96 12.89 9.36 -2.56
N VAL A 97 11.63 9.51 -2.14
CA VAL A 97 10.45 9.38 -2.99
C VAL A 97 9.87 10.76 -3.28
N ASN A 98 9.69 11.08 -4.57
CA ASN A 98 9.12 12.33 -5.04
C ASN A 98 7.91 12.05 -5.93
N HIS A 99 6.81 12.75 -5.65
CA HIS A 99 5.58 12.65 -6.41
C HIS A 99 5.04 14.03 -6.78
N LYS A 100 4.29 14.09 -7.89
CA LYS A 100 3.55 15.29 -8.30
C LYS A 100 2.23 14.88 -8.93
N TYR A 101 1.13 15.14 -8.24
CA TYR A 101 -0.20 14.72 -8.67
C TYR A 101 -1.24 15.84 -8.58
N LYS A 102 -2.28 15.69 -9.41
CA LYS A 102 -3.50 16.52 -9.32
C LYS A 102 -4.30 16.17 -8.08
N VAL A 103 -5.19 17.09 -7.68
CA VAL A 103 -6.17 16.84 -6.61
C VAL A 103 -7.26 15.90 -7.11
N GLN A 104 -7.53 14.85 -6.34
CA GLN A 104 -8.65 13.94 -6.56
C GLN A 104 -9.86 14.42 -5.74
N ARG A 105 -10.83 15.04 -6.40
CA ARG A 105 -11.95 15.74 -5.75
C ARG A 105 -12.95 14.81 -5.05
N THR A 106 -12.99 13.54 -5.42
CA THR A 106 -13.94 12.54 -4.90
C THR A 106 -13.55 11.99 -3.52
N ILE A 107 -12.34 12.27 -3.03
CA ILE A 107 -11.86 11.78 -1.73
C ILE A 107 -12.40 12.66 -0.62
N LYS A 108 -12.91 12.02 0.43
CA LYS A 108 -13.34 12.67 1.67
C LYS A 108 -12.52 12.12 2.83
N SER A 109 -12.15 12.98 3.79
CA SER A 109 -11.58 12.55 5.07
C SER A 109 -12.67 12.56 6.14
N VAL A 110 -12.58 11.59 7.03
CA VAL A 110 -13.48 11.52 8.21
C VAL A 110 -13.04 12.56 9.25
N GLN A 111 -11.72 12.66 9.51
CA GLN A 111 -11.16 13.57 10.52
C GLN A 111 -11.08 15.02 10.02
N HIS A 112 -10.81 15.21 8.72
CA HIS A 112 -10.57 16.52 8.12
C HIS A 112 -11.46 16.75 6.88
N PRO A 113 -12.77 16.96 7.05
CA PRO A 113 -13.73 17.02 5.92
C PRO A 113 -13.49 18.20 4.96
N ARG A 114 -12.74 19.22 5.37
CA ARG A 114 -12.36 20.37 4.52
C ARG A 114 -11.11 20.13 3.68
N HIS A 115 -10.32 19.09 3.98
CA HIS A 115 -9.13 18.75 3.22
C HIS A 115 -9.51 18.08 1.89
N LYS A 116 -8.73 18.40 0.87
CA LYS A 116 -8.69 17.65 -0.40
C LYS A 116 -7.39 16.86 -0.44
N TYR A 117 -7.31 15.87 -1.29
CA TYR A 117 -6.14 14.99 -1.37
C TYR A 117 -5.73 14.82 -2.83
N THR A 118 -4.43 14.63 -3.05
CA THR A 118 -3.92 14.29 -4.36
C THR A 118 -4.35 12.88 -4.77
N TYR A 119 -4.22 12.55 -6.06
CA TYR A 119 -4.15 11.15 -6.47
C TYR A 119 -3.02 10.43 -5.71
N SER A 120 -3.09 9.12 -5.61
CA SER A 120 -2.05 8.34 -4.92
C SER A 120 -0.75 8.32 -5.71
N GLY A 121 0.36 8.54 -5.00
CA GLY A 121 1.67 8.14 -5.46
C GLY A 121 1.95 6.73 -4.95
N ASN A 122 2.37 5.84 -5.84
CA ASN A 122 2.70 4.46 -5.48
C ASN A 122 4.21 4.23 -5.67
N TYR A 123 4.82 3.57 -4.69
CA TYR A 123 6.20 3.13 -4.73
C TYR A 123 6.27 1.67 -4.25
N PHE A 124 7.21 0.89 -4.75
CA PHE A 124 7.29 -0.54 -4.45
C PHE A 124 8.70 -0.94 -4.05
N ILE A 125 8.81 -1.77 -3.03
CA ILE A 125 10.06 -2.41 -2.61
C ILE A 125 9.84 -3.91 -2.52
N ASN A 126 10.78 -4.70 -3.06
CA ASN A 126 10.82 -6.13 -2.87
C ASN A 126 11.82 -6.43 -1.74
N LEU A 127 11.34 -6.99 -0.66
CA LEU A 127 12.15 -7.43 0.47
C LEU A 127 12.63 -8.86 0.25
N GLN A 128 13.90 -9.12 0.57
CA GLN A 128 14.48 -10.45 0.62
C GLN A 128 13.99 -11.21 1.85
N GLU A 129 14.44 -12.45 2.02
CA GLU A 129 14.18 -13.22 3.22
C GLU A 129 14.82 -12.56 4.44
N GLY A 130 14.07 -12.54 5.56
CA GLY A 130 14.52 -11.93 6.80
C GLY A 130 13.51 -10.96 7.41
N THR A 131 13.91 -10.30 8.48
CA THR A 131 13.14 -9.23 9.12
C THR A 131 13.77 -7.88 8.77
N HIS A 132 12.97 -6.97 8.24
CA HIS A 132 13.38 -5.66 7.76
C HIS A 132 12.73 -4.55 8.58
N THR A 133 13.48 -3.47 8.79
CA THR A 133 12.96 -2.25 9.41
C THR A 133 12.78 -1.19 8.34
N ILE A 134 11.57 -0.68 8.22
CA ILE A 134 11.22 0.42 7.32
C ILE A 134 10.86 1.63 8.17
N THR A 135 11.61 2.73 8.02
CA THR A 135 11.28 4.00 8.67
C THR A 135 10.93 5.04 7.61
N LEU A 136 9.78 5.67 7.78
CA LEU A 136 9.32 6.75 6.90
C LEU A 136 9.56 8.09 7.58
N LEU A 137 10.31 8.97 6.94
CA LEU A 137 10.64 10.29 7.47
C LEU A 137 10.04 11.41 6.60
N PRO A 138 9.57 12.50 7.23
CA PRO A 138 9.13 13.68 6.50
C PRO A 138 10.32 14.39 5.86
N ILE A 139 10.01 15.29 4.94
CA ILE A 139 10.95 16.30 4.42
C ILE A 139 10.42 17.66 4.86
N ASN A 140 11.25 18.43 5.54
CA ASN A 140 10.88 19.60 6.34
C ASN A 140 10.33 20.81 5.57
N ASP A 141 10.35 20.80 4.22
CA ASP A 141 9.84 21.88 3.37
C ASP A 141 8.34 21.76 3.05
N GLN A 142 7.63 20.80 3.66
CA GLN A 142 6.22 20.53 3.35
C GLN A 142 5.29 21.08 4.43
N LYS A 143 4.27 21.81 4.00
CA LYS A 143 3.26 22.42 4.88
C LYS A 143 2.40 21.42 5.63
N TYR A 144 2.13 20.27 5.05
CA TYR A 144 1.27 19.22 5.61
C TYR A 144 2.00 17.87 5.59
N PRO A 145 1.69 16.97 6.53
CA PRO A 145 2.27 15.64 6.51
C PRO A 145 1.75 14.83 5.31
N VAL A 146 2.64 14.08 4.69
CA VAL A 146 2.25 13.08 3.70
C VAL A 146 1.48 11.97 4.41
N LEU A 147 0.35 11.58 3.87
CA LEU A 147 -0.40 10.42 4.34
C LEU A 147 0.09 9.17 3.63
N ILE A 148 0.41 8.14 4.37
CA ILE A 148 0.93 6.89 3.85
C ILE A 148 0.10 5.68 4.31
N ARG A 149 0.01 4.70 3.44
CA ARG A 149 -0.57 3.38 3.68
C ARG A 149 0.35 2.34 3.08
N LEU A 150 0.84 1.39 3.88
CA LEU A 150 1.67 0.29 3.43
C LEU A 150 0.85 -0.99 3.29
N ILE A 151 1.06 -1.68 2.19
CA ILE A 151 0.46 -2.99 1.93
C ILE A 151 1.58 -3.98 1.63
N SER A 152 1.59 -5.10 2.36
CA SER A 152 2.46 -6.23 2.07
C SER A 152 1.72 -7.26 1.24
N LYS A 153 2.42 -7.80 0.22
CA LYS A 153 1.99 -8.97 -0.56
C LYS A 153 3.07 -10.03 -0.46
N GLU A 154 2.71 -11.23 -0.08
CA GLU A 154 3.66 -12.32 0.05
C GLU A 154 4.18 -12.81 -1.31
N PHE A 155 5.43 -13.27 -1.35
CA PHE A 155 6.12 -13.63 -2.59
C PHE A 155 5.58 -14.89 -3.26
N GLU A 156 4.93 -15.79 -2.52
CA GLU A 156 4.32 -16.99 -3.10
C GLU A 156 3.24 -16.68 -4.14
N SER A 157 2.49 -15.58 -3.94
CA SER A 157 1.53 -15.10 -4.91
C SER A 157 2.18 -14.62 -6.21
N LEU A 158 3.40 -14.07 -6.12
CA LEU A 158 4.17 -13.58 -7.26
C LEU A 158 4.90 -14.70 -8.03
N ARG A 159 5.18 -15.84 -7.39
CA ARG A 159 5.75 -17.02 -8.09
C ARG A 159 4.74 -17.68 -9.03
N LYS A 160 3.46 -17.69 -8.66
CA LYS A 160 2.41 -18.26 -9.52
C LYS A 160 2.22 -17.47 -10.81
N ASP A 161 2.36 -16.14 -10.77
CA ASP A 161 2.26 -15.30 -11.97
C ASP A 161 3.45 -15.47 -12.93
N LYS A 162 4.64 -15.88 -12.44
CA LYS A 162 5.84 -16.12 -13.27
C LYS A 162 5.85 -17.48 -13.98
N ILE A 163 5.09 -18.47 -13.51
CA ILE A 163 5.05 -19.81 -14.13
C ILE A 163 4.35 -19.77 -15.50
N PHE A 164 3.49 -18.78 -15.76
CA PHE A 164 2.81 -18.62 -17.07
C PHE A 164 3.65 -17.93 -18.15
N LEU A 165 4.86 -17.45 -17.83
CA LEU A 165 5.75 -16.76 -18.78
C LEU A 165 6.98 -17.59 -19.15
N LYS A 166 6.86 -18.92 -19.24
CA LYS A 166 7.91 -19.73 -19.83
C LYS A 166 7.82 -19.60 -21.36
N PRO A 167 8.78 -18.97 -22.06
CA PRO A 167 8.76 -18.94 -23.50
C PRO A 167 8.88 -20.37 -24.01
N MET A 168 7.96 -20.80 -24.87
CA MET A 168 8.15 -21.99 -25.69
C MET A 168 9.30 -21.68 -26.66
N ILE A 169 10.47 -22.25 -26.39
CA ILE A 169 11.58 -22.29 -27.34
C ILE A 169 11.23 -23.39 -28.32
N HIS A 170 11.00 -23.02 -29.56
CA HIS A 170 10.98 -23.94 -30.70
C HIS A 170 12.39 -24.15 -31.20
#